data_222c038c5312fa9b03962cc4f4bdc3c2
#
_entry.id   222c038c5312fa9b03962cc4f4bdc3c2
#
_cell.length_a   1.000
_cell.length_b   1.000
_cell.length_c   1.000
_cell.angle_alpha   90.00
_cell.angle_beta   90.00
_cell.angle_gamma   90.00
#
_symmetry.space_group_name_H-M   'P 1'
#
loop_
_entity.id
_entity.type
_entity.pdbx_description
1 polymer ?
#
loop_
_entity_poly.entity_id
_entity_poly.type
_entity_poly.pdbx_seq_one_letter_code
_entity_poly.pdbx_strand_id
1 'polypeptide(L)'
;MCYGIISVFLIEIYIKGGALVYQALYRKWRPRNFDEVAGQTHIVSLLKKEVAEGRISHAYLMCGIRGTGKTTIAKILAKAVNCKNPHEGNPCDKCDSCRSINSGENIDITEIDAASNNGVDDDRTLRD
;
A
#
# COMPACT_ATOMS: atom_id res chain seq x y z
N MET A 1 -15.85 -17.14 5.76
CA MET A 1 -16.50 -16.09 4.95
C MET A 1 -15.66 -14.83 5.02
N CYS A 2 -14.90 -14.55 3.97
CA CYS A 2 -14.12 -13.33 3.90
C CYS A 2 -14.94 -12.23 3.20
N TYR A 3 -15.73 -11.50 3.96
CA TYR A 3 -16.28 -10.25 3.47
C TYR A 3 -15.29 -9.13 3.81
N GLY A 4 -14.27 -8.98 2.96
CA GLY A 4 -13.33 -7.88 3.07
C GLY A 4 -13.78 -6.72 2.19
N ILE A 5 -14.62 -5.83 2.70
CA ILE A 5 -14.85 -4.55 2.06
C ILE A 5 -13.58 -3.73 2.24
N ILE A 6 -12.77 -3.62 1.19
CA ILE A 6 -11.66 -2.69 1.14
C ILE A 6 -12.26 -1.30 0.93
N SER A 7 -12.54 -0.61 2.01
CA SER A 7 -12.99 0.79 1.95
C SER A 7 -11.78 1.69 2.08
N VAL A 8 -11.24 2.15 0.96
CA VAL A 8 -10.25 3.22 0.94
C VAL A 8 -10.98 4.52 0.67
N PHE A 9 -11.16 5.35 1.69
CA PHE A 9 -11.62 6.72 1.51
C PHE A 9 -10.42 7.60 1.16
N LEU A 10 -10.29 7.95 -0.11
CA LEU A 10 -9.47 9.06 -0.55
C LEU A 10 -10.38 10.29 -0.68
N ILE A 11 -10.32 11.17 0.29
CA ILE A 11 -10.80 12.55 0.10
C ILE A 11 -9.54 13.36 -0.26
N GLU A 12 -9.32 13.56 -1.55
CA GLU A 12 -8.39 14.58 -2.02
C GLU A 12 -9.09 15.94 -1.93
N ILE A 13 -8.69 16.72 -0.94
CA ILE A 13 -8.97 18.17 -0.98
C ILE A 13 -7.73 18.83 -1.57
N TYR A 14 -7.80 19.14 -2.85
CA TYR A 14 -6.80 19.94 -3.55
C TYR A 14 -6.98 21.41 -3.17
N ILE A 15 -6.18 21.92 -2.26
CA ILE A 15 -6.07 23.35 -2.02
C ILE A 15 -4.71 23.82 -2.51
N LYS A 16 -4.70 24.45 -3.70
CA LYS A 16 -3.58 25.26 -4.16
C LYS A 16 -3.52 26.52 -3.29
N GLY A 17 -2.44 26.70 -2.58
CA GLY A 17 -2.16 27.94 -1.85
C GLY A 17 -1.24 27.67 -0.68
N GLY A 18 0.03 28.12 -0.76
CA GLY A 18 1.02 27.89 0.27
C GLY A 18 0.59 28.41 1.62
N ALA A 19 0.59 27.55 2.60
CA ALA A 19 0.82 27.73 4.02
C ALA A 19 0.37 26.48 4.76
N LEU A 20 1.22 25.94 5.62
CA LEU A 20 0.94 24.93 6.65
C LEU A 20 0.04 23.79 6.15
N VAL A 21 0.62 22.83 5.48
CA VAL A 21 -0.06 21.59 5.11
C VAL A 21 -0.40 20.85 6.40
N TYR A 22 -1.63 21.05 6.88
CA TYR A 22 -2.19 20.25 7.97
C TYR A 22 -2.34 18.81 7.45
N GLN A 23 -1.36 17.99 7.75
CA GLN A 23 -1.41 16.58 7.41
C GLN A 23 -2.17 15.83 8.51
N ALA A 24 -3.25 15.15 8.14
CA ALA A 24 -4.01 14.34 9.09
C ALA A 24 -3.09 13.34 9.81
N LEU A 25 -3.30 13.15 11.11
CA LEU A 25 -2.46 12.30 11.96
C LEU A 25 -2.30 10.89 11.41
N TYR A 26 -3.35 10.29 10.84
CA TYR A 26 -3.30 8.95 10.25
C TYR A 26 -2.39 8.86 9.02
N ARG A 27 -2.15 9.97 8.30
CA ARG A 27 -1.20 10.03 7.19
C ARG A 27 0.22 10.23 7.71
N LYS A 28 0.40 11.09 8.70
CA LYS A 28 1.70 11.39 9.31
C LYS A 28 2.32 10.17 9.98
N TRP A 29 1.50 9.38 10.66
CA TRP A 29 1.92 8.23 11.44
C TRP A 29 1.70 6.88 10.75
N ARG A 30 1.39 6.89 9.45
CA ARG A 30 1.26 5.65 8.69
C ARG A 30 2.62 4.94 8.61
N PRO A 31 2.71 3.66 8.97
CA PRO A 31 3.94 2.89 8.86
C PRO A 31 4.53 2.95 7.45
N ARG A 32 5.84 3.11 7.35
CA ARG A 32 6.57 3.22 6.08
C ARG A 32 7.30 1.93 5.71
N ASN A 33 7.59 1.11 6.70
CA ASN A 33 8.24 -0.18 6.54
C ASN A 33 7.53 -1.23 7.39
N PHE A 34 7.93 -2.48 7.23
CA PHE A 34 7.32 -3.59 7.94
C PHE A 34 7.57 -3.55 9.46
N ASP A 35 8.70 -2.99 9.89
CA ASP A 35 9.07 -2.94 11.31
C ASP A 35 8.24 -1.92 12.10
N GLU A 36 7.68 -0.93 11.42
CA GLU A 36 6.80 0.07 12.02
C GLU A 36 5.34 -0.41 12.16
N VAL A 37 4.99 -1.55 11.56
CA VAL A 37 3.63 -2.09 11.63
C VAL A 37 3.39 -2.69 13.01
N ALA A 38 2.50 -2.10 13.78
CA ALA A 38 2.08 -2.63 15.08
C ALA A 38 1.06 -3.76 14.92
N GLY A 39 1.24 -4.85 15.64
CA GLY A 39 0.42 -6.04 15.49
C GLY A 39 0.77 -6.82 14.21
N GLN A 40 -0.02 -7.82 13.84
CA GLN A 40 0.14 -8.61 12.61
C GLN A 40 1.55 -9.23 12.40
N THR A 41 2.24 -9.54 13.49
CA THR A 41 3.65 -9.97 13.48
C THR A 41 3.90 -11.16 12.56
N HIS A 42 2.97 -12.11 12.51
CA HIS A 42 3.09 -13.30 11.65
C HIS A 42 3.06 -12.95 10.16
N ILE A 43 2.11 -12.10 9.75
CA ILE A 43 1.97 -11.67 8.35
C ILE A 43 3.16 -10.83 7.94
N VAL A 44 3.55 -9.90 8.77
CA VAL A 44 4.71 -9.03 8.55
C VAL A 44 5.99 -9.84 8.38
N SER A 45 6.25 -10.80 9.28
CA SER A 45 7.44 -11.67 9.21
C SER A 45 7.46 -12.53 7.95
N LEU A 46 6.30 -13.05 7.55
CA LEU A 46 6.17 -13.84 6.33
C LEU A 46 6.49 -13.00 5.09
N LEU A 47 5.85 -11.84 4.96
CA LEU A 47 6.06 -10.94 3.82
C LEU A 47 7.50 -10.42 3.73
N LYS A 48 8.11 -10.05 4.88
CA LYS A 48 9.52 -9.67 4.93
C LYS A 48 10.43 -10.78 4.40
N LYS A 49 10.17 -12.01 4.83
CA LYS A 49 10.96 -13.17 4.40
C LYS A 49 10.80 -13.43 2.91
N GLU A 50 9.58 -13.40 2.38
CA GLU A 50 9.31 -13.58 0.95
C GLU A 50 10.02 -12.54 0.10
N VAL A 51 9.99 -11.27 0.51
CA VAL A 51 10.71 -10.20 -0.19
C VAL A 51 12.23 -10.40 -0.10
N ALA A 52 12.75 -10.74 1.07
CA ALA A 52 14.19 -10.96 1.26
C ALA A 52 14.72 -12.14 0.44
N GLU A 53 13.93 -13.21 0.30
CA GLU A 53 14.27 -14.41 -0.48
C GLU A 53 13.96 -14.26 -1.99
N GLY A 54 13.32 -13.19 -2.40
CA GLY A 54 12.86 -12.99 -3.78
C GLY A 54 11.74 -13.95 -4.21
N ARG A 55 11.04 -14.55 -3.26
CA ARG A 55 9.93 -15.49 -3.49
C ARG A 55 8.58 -14.81 -3.38
N ILE A 56 8.33 -13.86 -4.26
CA ILE A 56 7.12 -13.07 -4.23
C ILE A 56 6.04 -13.78 -5.02
N SER A 57 4.86 -13.93 -4.41
CA SER A 57 3.68 -14.45 -5.10
C SER A 57 3.13 -13.42 -6.09
N HIS A 58 2.52 -13.90 -7.17
CA HIS A 58 1.91 -13.03 -8.19
C HIS A 58 0.61 -12.37 -7.72
N ALA A 59 0.03 -12.81 -6.61
CA ALA A 59 -1.17 -12.23 -6.01
C ALA A 59 -1.21 -12.46 -4.50
N TYR A 60 -1.68 -11.46 -3.77
CA TYR A 60 -1.92 -11.52 -2.32
C TYR A 60 -3.36 -11.10 -2.02
N LEU A 61 -4.06 -11.91 -1.24
CA LEU A 61 -5.38 -11.56 -0.74
C LEU A 61 -5.30 -11.25 0.75
N MET A 62 -5.53 -10.00 1.11
CA MET A 62 -5.54 -9.56 2.50
C MET A 62 -6.96 -9.45 3.02
N CYS A 63 -7.33 -10.33 3.93
CA CYS A 63 -8.65 -10.37 4.55
C CYS A 63 -8.59 -9.83 5.99
N GLY A 64 -9.66 -9.19 6.41
CA GLY A 64 -9.79 -8.69 7.78
C GLY A 64 -10.81 -7.57 7.89
N ILE A 65 -11.16 -7.23 9.13
CA ILE A 65 -12.06 -6.11 9.41
C ILE A 65 -11.41 -4.77 9.06
N ARG A 66 -12.24 -3.73 8.94
CA ARG A 66 -11.76 -2.38 8.68
C ARG A 66 -10.81 -1.91 9.78
N GLY A 67 -9.75 -1.21 9.41
CA GLY A 67 -8.77 -0.65 10.38
C GLY A 67 -7.66 -1.59 10.81
N THR A 68 -7.53 -2.80 10.22
CA THR A 68 -6.47 -3.77 10.55
C THR A 68 -5.15 -3.55 9.82
N GLY A 69 -5.03 -2.45 9.06
CA GLY A 69 -3.78 -2.10 8.36
C GLY A 69 -3.55 -2.79 7.01
N LYS A 70 -4.57 -3.41 6.43
CA LYS A 70 -4.47 -4.13 5.13
C LYS A 70 -3.86 -3.26 4.02
N THR A 71 -4.41 -2.10 3.79
CA THR A 71 -3.92 -1.16 2.77
C THR A 71 -2.50 -0.68 3.07
N THR A 72 -2.18 -0.45 4.33
CA THR A 72 -0.83 -0.06 4.76
C THR A 72 0.18 -1.14 4.45
N ILE A 73 -0.11 -2.39 4.80
CA ILE A 73 0.76 -3.54 4.54
C ILE A 73 0.90 -3.76 3.02
N ALA A 74 -0.18 -3.65 2.26
CA ALA A 74 -0.15 -3.76 0.80
C ALA A 74 0.76 -2.70 0.15
N LYS A 75 0.70 -1.45 0.61
CA LYS A 75 1.59 -0.37 0.14
C LYS A 75 3.04 -0.60 0.51
N ILE A 76 3.33 -1.08 1.71
CA ILE A 76 4.68 -1.43 2.13
C ILE A 76 5.23 -2.58 1.27
N LEU A 77 4.42 -3.61 1.03
CA LEU A 77 4.80 -4.72 0.16
C LEU A 77 5.09 -4.24 -1.27
N ALA A 78 4.22 -3.42 -1.84
CA ALA A 78 4.42 -2.84 -3.17
C ALA A 78 5.73 -2.02 -3.25
N LYS A 79 6.05 -1.23 -2.24
CA LYS A 79 7.34 -0.52 -2.14
C LYS A 79 8.52 -1.49 -2.04
N ALA A 80 8.40 -2.50 -1.20
CA ALA A 80 9.48 -3.46 -0.97
C ALA A 80 9.82 -4.26 -2.24
N VAL A 81 8.80 -4.67 -2.99
CA VAL A 81 8.95 -5.40 -4.26
C VAL A 81 9.62 -4.55 -5.34
N ASN A 82 9.25 -3.27 -5.42
CA ASN A 82 9.77 -2.33 -6.43
C ASN A 82 11.00 -1.54 -5.96
N CYS A 83 11.47 -1.78 -4.73
CA CYS A 83 12.61 -1.07 -4.16
C CYS A 83 13.92 -1.47 -4.85
N LYS A 84 14.71 -0.48 -5.24
CA LYS A 84 16.03 -0.69 -5.85
C LYS A 84 17.07 -1.22 -4.84
N ASN A 85 16.91 -0.91 -3.57
CA ASN A 85 17.82 -1.30 -2.49
C ASN A 85 17.03 -1.77 -1.26
N PRO A 86 16.34 -2.91 -1.32
CA PRO A 86 15.64 -3.42 -0.14
C PRO A 86 16.66 -3.87 0.92
N HIS A 87 16.34 -3.62 2.18
CA HIS A 87 17.17 -4.03 3.31
C HIS A 87 16.38 -5.00 4.19
N GLU A 88 16.83 -6.23 4.28
CA GLU A 88 16.16 -7.29 5.06
C GLU A 88 14.66 -7.42 4.78
N GLY A 89 14.26 -7.28 3.52
CA GLY A 89 12.86 -7.33 3.10
C GLY A 89 12.08 -6.03 3.33
N ASN A 90 12.68 -4.99 3.89
CA ASN A 90 12.07 -3.67 4.01
C ASN A 90 12.39 -2.77 2.80
N PRO A 91 11.47 -1.90 2.40
CA PRO A 91 11.77 -0.88 1.41
C PRO A 91 12.74 0.16 1.99
N CYS A 92 13.63 0.71 1.15
CA CYS A 92 14.59 1.73 1.59
C CYS A 92 13.96 3.11 1.85
N ASP A 93 12.76 3.36 1.33
CA ASP A 93 11.98 4.60 1.42
C ASP A 93 12.67 5.87 0.86
N LYS A 94 13.81 5.69 0.19
CA LYS A 94 14.66 6.78 -0.32
C LYS A 94 14.84 6.76 -1.83
N CYS A 95 14.74 5.59 -2.48
CA CYS A 95 14.89 5.49 -3.93
C CYS A 95 13.70 6.10 -4.67
N ASP A 96 13.87 6.34 -5.96
CA ASP A 96 12.84 6.97 -6.80
C ASP A 96 11.54 6.15 -6.82
N SER A 97 11.64 4.82 -6.87
CA SER A 97 10.48 3.93 -6.80
C SER A 97 9.70 4.07 -5.49
N CYS A 98 10.40 4.09 -4.35
CA CYS A 98 9.74 4.29 -3.06
C CYS A 98 9.10 5.67 -2.94
N ARG A 99 9.76 6.71 -3.44
CA ARG A 99 9.23 8.09 -3.42
C ARG A 99 8.00 8.24 -4.29
N SER A 100 8.03 7.71 -5.52
CA SER A 100 6.89 7.76 -6.44
C SER A 100 5.68 6.99 -5.92
N ILE A 101 5.89 5.86 -5.24
CA ILE A 101 4.81 5.11 -4.60
C ILE A 101 4.23 5.88 -3.41
N ASN A 102 5.07 6.55 -2.62
CA ASN A 102 4.61 7.38 -1.51
C ASN A 102 3.80 8.60 -1.97
N SER A 103 4.17 9.21 -3.11
CA SER A 103 3.43 10.33 -3.70
C SER A 103 2.17 9.89 -4.46
N GLY A 104 2.04 8.61 -4.78
CA GLY A 104 0.95 8.09 -5.60
C GLY A 104 1.11 8.33 -7.10
N GLU A 105 2.29 8.74 -7.54
CA GLU A 105 2.60 9.07 -8.96
C GLU A 105 3.23 7.88 -9.72
N ASN A 106 3.31 6.72 -9.08
CA ASN A 106 3.93 5.56 -9.73
C ASN A 106 2.99 4.94 -10.76
N ILE A 107 3.46 4.82 -11.98
CA ILE A 107 2.72 4.23 -13.12
C ILE A 107 2.56 2.72 -12.95
N ASP A 108 3.49 2.07 -12.26
CA ASP A 108 3.51 0.60 -12.10
C ASP A 108 2.58 0.11 -10.98
N ILE A 109 2.04 1.04 -10.18
CA ILE A 109 1.15 0.70 -9.05
C ILE A 109 -0.14 1.47 -9.20
N THR A 110 -1.22 0.73 -9.45
CA THR A 110 -2.56 1.27 -9.49
C THR A 110 -3.33 0.83 -8.25
N GLU A 111 -3.80 1.79 -7.47
CA GLU A 111 -4.68 1.54 -6.34
C GLU A 111 -6.14 1.70 -6.79
N ILE A 112 -6.92 0.64 -6.69
CA ILE A 112 -8.32 0.62 -7.11
C ILE A 112 -9.18 0.42 -5.88
N ASP A 113 -10.14 1.32 -5.68
CA ASP A 113 -11.15 1.16 -4.64
C ASP A 113 -12.29 0.27 -5.15
N ALA A 114 -12.29 -0.98 -4.69
CA ALA A 114 -13.32 -1.94 -5.06
C ALA A 114 -14.72 -1.56 -4.55
N ALA A 115 -14.84 -0.63 -3.59
CA ALA A 115 -16.13 -0.18 -3.09
C ALA A 115 -16.78 0.90 -3.98
N SER A 116 -15.99 1.66 -4.75
CA SER A 116 -16.48 2.68 -5.69
C SER A 116 -16.65 2.15 -7.12
N ASN A 117 -15.96 1.06 -7.48
CA ASN A 117 -15.99 0.45 -8.80
C ASN A 117 -16.90 -0.79 -8.81
N ASN A 118 -18.21 -0.57 -8.86
CA ASN A 118 -19.21 -1.65 -8.90
C ASN A 118 -19.63 -2.08 -10.32
N GLY A 119 -18.93 -1.60 -11.35
CA GLY A 119 -19.25 -1.89 -12.75
C GLY A 119 -18.43 -3.04 -13.32
N VAL A 120 -19.09 -3.95 -14.04
CA VAL A 120 -18.46 -5.04 -14.82
C VAL A 120 -17.54 -4.47 -15.91
N ASP A 121 -17.76 -3.23 -16.32
CA ASP A 121 -16.99 -2.55 -17.37
C ASP A 121 -15.60 -2.06 -16.85
N ASP A 122 -15.48 -1.79 -15.56
CA ASP A 122 -14.20 -1.39 -14.95
C ASP A 122 -13.21 -2.56 -14.86
N ASP A 123 -13.71 -3.80 -14.71
CA ASP A 123 -12.88 -5.01 -14.75
C ASP A 123 -12.27 -5.29 -16.13
N ARG A 124 -12.89 -4.78 -17.19
CA ARG A 124 -12.41 -4.98 -18.56
C ARG A 124 -11.23 -4.05 -18.90
N THR A 125 -11.24 -2.83 -18.38
CA THR A 125 -10.15 -1.86 -18.58
C THR A 125 -8.87 -2.27 -17.86
N LEU A 126 -8.95 -3.17 -16.88
CA LEU A 126 -7.79 -3.70 -16.15
C LEU A 126 -7.12 -4.90 -16.84
N ARG A 127 -7.79 -5.50 -17.83
CA ARG A 127 -7.25 -6.66 -18.57
C ARG A 127 -6.49 -6.28 -19.83
N ASP A 128 -6.67 -5.08 -20.30
CA ASP A 128 -5.99 -4.53 -21.47
C ASP A 128 -4.78 -3.69 -21.05
#